data_011d67acf45b454c53b8a06619427de9
#
_entry.id   011d67acf45b454c53b8a06619427de9
#
_cell.length_a   1.000
_cell.length_b   1.000
_cell.length_c   1.000
_cell.angle_alpha   90.00
_cell.angle_beta   90.00
_cell.angle_gamma   90.00
#
_symmetry.space_group_name_H-M   'P 1'
#
loop_
_entity.id
_entity.type
_entity.pdbx_description
1 polymer ?
#
loop_
_entity_poly.entity_id
_entity_poly.type
_entity_poly.pdbx_seq_one_letter_code
_entity_poly.pdbx_strand_id
1 'polypeptide(L)'
;MRQGGNALPAIGFAVAACFLFAALDTMSKFVVQGVPVLMALWVRYLTQAVLSSALLLPVHGGAVWRSTQVRLQIVRGVVLVLSTILAILSVQRMPLADFVAIIMLTPVVVTVLSATIFAERVSPAQWACVLLGFVGALLIMQPGGPRFGWATLFPLGCMAAAVGYQMLSSHLGKTENPATVHFYSMWTGALVGTLLLPWGWSTGHSTLVWFLMLMMGATGAIGHFLLALAYQRAPATVIVPYMYSQVGFAVVFGWTVFGDLPGQWVAVGIGLVILSGVGNAWQLRRKALPAR
;
A
#
# COMPACT_ATOMS: atom_id res chain seq x y z
N MET A 1 -19.23 -12.08 19.22
CA MET A 1 -17.81 -11.93 18.88
C MET A 1 -17.09 -11.34 20.08
N ARG A 2 -16.12 -12.05 20.69
CA ARG A 2 -15.41 -11.60 21.91
C ARG A 2 -14.51 -10.41 21.56
N GLN A 3 -14.98 -9.19 21.78
CA GLN A 3 -14.19 -7.96 21.75
C GLN A 3 -13.51 -7.79 23.12
N GLY A 4 -12.36 -8.38 23.31
CA GLY A 4 -11.60 -8.28 24.57
C GLY A 4 -10.22 -8.92 24.51
N GLY A 5 -9.81 -9.42 23.35
CA GLY A 5 -8.46 -9.95 23.15
C GLY A 5 -7.44 -8.81 23.11
N ASN A 6 -6.26 -9.07 23.70
CA ASN A 6 -5.12 -8.16 23.66
C ASN A 6 -4.82 -7.72 22.21
N ALA A 7 -4.98 -6.43 21.89
CA ALA A 7 -4.74 -5.89 20.54
C ALA A 7 -3.23 -5.81 20.18
N LEU A 8 -2.34 -6.02 21.14
CA LEU A 8 -0.89 -5.93 20.95
C LEU A 8 -0.34 -6.81 19.83
N PRO A 9 -0.72 -8.11 19.69
CA PRO A 9 -0.25 -8.92 18.57
C PRO A 9 -0.71 -8.37 17.21
N ALA A 10 -1.93 -7.86 17.11
CA ALA A 10 -2.44 -7.27 15.86
C ALA A 10 -1.65 -6.01 15.47
N ILE A 11 -1.33 -5.16 16.43
CA ILE A 11 -0.48 -3.99 16.25
C ILE A 11 0.93 -4.41 15.82
N GLY A 12 1.51 -5.42 16.49
CA GLY A 12 2.82 -5.97 16.15
C GLY A 12 2.87 -6.46 14.68
N PHE A 13 1.84 -7.19 14.22
CA PHE A 13 1.75 -7.62 12.83
C PHE A 13 1.63 -6.43 11.85
N ALA A 14 0.87 -5.40 12.19
CA ALA A 14 0.72 -4.22 11.35
C ALA A 14 2.04 -3.45 11.22
N VAL A 15 2.75 -3.22 12.32
CA VAL A 15 4.05 -2.52 12.33
C VAL A 15 5.10 -3.34 11.56
N ALA A 16 5.14 -4.68 11.75
CA ALA A 16 6.03 -5.55 10.99
C ALA A 16 5.71 -5.54 9.49
N ALA A 17 4.43 -5.51 9.11
CA ALA A 17 4.02 -5.35 7.71
C ALA A 17 4.49 -4.01 7.13
N CYS A 18 4.37 -2.90 7.89
CA CYS A 18 4.86 -1.58 7.48
C CYS A 18 6.37 -1.54 7.27
N PHE A 19 7.12 -2.21 8.15
CA PHE A 19 8.57 -2.37 7.99
C PHE A 19 8.90 -3.11 6.68
N LEU A 20 8.20 -4.22 6.41
CA LEU A 20 8.42 -5.00 5.18
C LEU A 20 8.01 -4.23 3.93
N PHE A 21 6.95 -3.44 3.96
CA PHE A 21 6.56 -2.59 2.83
C PHE A 21 7.57 -1.46 2.59
N ALA A 22 8.07 -0.81 3.63
CA ALA A 22 9.12 0.19 3.48
C ALA A 22 10.42 -0.43 2.95
N ALA A 23 10.81 -1.63 3.40
CA ALA A 23 11.94 -2.38 2.86
C ALA A 23 11.74 -2.75 1.38
N LEU A 24 10.52 -3.19 1.02
CA LEU A 24 10.14 -3.49 -0.36
C LEU A 24 10.27 -2.24 -1.26
N ASP A 25 9.76 -1.10 -0.81
CA ASP A 25 9.83 0.16 -1.56
C ASP A 25 11.28 0.62 -1.72
N THR A 26 12.11 0.42 -0.68
CA THR A 26 13.56 0.70 -0.70
C THR A 26 14.29 -0.17 -1.72
N MET A 27 14.04 -1.49 -1.70
CA MET A 27 14.61 -2.41 -2.70
C MET A 27 14.11 -2.07 -4.11
N SER A 28 12.83 -1.70 -4.25
CA SER A 28 12.27 -1.26 -5.53
C SER A 28 13.01 -0.03 -6.06
N LYS A 29 13.22 1.00 -5.22
CA LYS A 29 13.97 2.21 -5.60
C LYS A 29 15.40 1.88 -6.02
N PHE A 30 16.08 0.98 -5.31
CA PHE A 30 17.44 0.55 -5.65
C PHE A 30 17.49 -0.22 -6.99
N VAL A 31 16.64 -1.22 -7.15
CA VAL A 31 16.61 -2.12 -8.31
C VAL A 31 16.31 -1.36 -9.61
N VAL A 32 15.33 -0.44 -9.59
CA VAL A 32 14.90 0.27 -10.81
C VAL A 32 15.85 1.38 -11.27
N GLN A 33 16.99 1.56 -10.61
CA GLN A 33 18.08 2.39 -11.12
C GLN A 33 18.80 1.71 -12.30
N GLY A 34 18.79 0.39 -12.36
CA GLY A 34 19.48 -0.39 -13.40
C GLY A 34 18.65 -1.50 -14.04
N VAL A 35 17.38 -1.68 -13.61
CA VAL A 35 16.48 -2.70 -14.13
C VAL A 35 15.20 -2.04 -14.65
N PRO A 36 14.70 -2.43 -15.84
CA PRO A 36 13.41 -1.96 -16.31
C PRO A 36 12.28 -2.24 -15.32
N VAL A 37 11.39 -1.26 -15.15
CA VAL A 37 10.26 -1.32 -14.21
C VAL A 37 9.40 -2.58 -14.43
N LEU A 38 9.15 -2.94 -15.69
CA LEU A 38 8.32 -4.09 -16.06
C LEU A 38 8.95 -5.42 -15.65
N MET A 39 10.28 -5.55 -15.75
CA MET A 39 11.00 -6.74 -15.28
C MET A 39 10.97 -6.86 -13.77
N ALA A 40 11.24 -5.77 -13.04
CA ALA A 40 11.18 -5.75 -11.58
C ALA A 40 9.76 -6.09 -11.08
N LEU A 41 8.72 -5.55 -11.72
CA LEU A 41 7.32 -5.84 -11.46
C LEU A 41 7.01 -7.33 -11.68
N TRP A 42 7.44 -7.88 -12.80
CA TRP A 42 7.19 -9.29 -13.14
C TRP A 42 7.80 -10.23 -12.11
N VAL A 43 9.10 -10.08 -11.81
CA VAL A 43 9.78 -10.94 -10.81
C VAL A 43 9.09 -10.82 -9.45
N ARG A 44 8.73 -9.61 -9.02
CA ARG A 44 8.00 -9.36 -7.77
C ARG A 44 6.67 -10.12 -7.73
N TYR A 45 5.80 -9.97 -8.74
CA TYR A 45 4.49 -10.62 -8.75
C TYR A 45 4.58 -12.14 -8.93
N LEU A 46 5.50 -12.61 -9.77
CA LEU A 46 5.71 -14.05 -9.93
C LEU A 46 6.16 -14.69 -8.60
N THR A 47 7.11 -14.07 -7.90
CA THR A 47 7.54 -14.54 -6.58
C THR A 47 6.39 -14.51 -5.57
N GLN A 48 5.59 -13.44 -5.55
CA GLN A 48 4.41 -13.36 -4.69
C GLN A 48 3.37 -14.43 -5.03
N ALA A 49 3.10 -14.67 -6.31
CA ALA A 49 2.15 -15.68 -6.75
C ALA A 49 2.59 -17.10 -6.36
N VAL A 50 3.88 -17.42 -6.57
CA VAL A 50 4.45 -18.72 -6.19
C VAL A 50 4.41 -18.91 -4.67
N LEU A 51 4.88 -17.95 -3.88
CA LEU A 51 4.86 -18.05 -2.41
C LEU A 51 3.43 -18.11 -1.86
N SER A 52 2.53 -17.27 -2.37
CA SER A 52 1.11 -17.32 -1.96
C SER A 52 0.47 -18.63 -2.31
N SER A 53 0.77 -19.21 -3.47
CA SER A 53 0.28 -20.55 -3.86
C SER A 53 0.82 -21.63 -2.94
N ALA A 54 2.11 -21.60 -2.63
CA ALA A 54 2.74 -22.56 -1.72
C ALA A 54 2.15 -22.53 -0.31
N LEU A 55 1.68 -21.35 0.15
CA LEU A 55 1.06 -21.17 1.46
C LEU A 55 -0.45 -21.50 1.46
N LEU A 56 -1.17 -21.13 0.40
CA LEU A 56 -2.63 -21.20 0.38
C LEU A 56 -3.17 -22.53 -0.15
N LEU A 57 -2.51 -23.14 -1.15
CA LEU A 57 -2.99 -24.40 -1.74
C LEU A 57 -3.01 -25.57 -0.75
N PRO A 58 -2.01 -25.77 0.13
CA PRO A 58 -2.07 -26.86 1.11
C PRO A 58 -3.21 -26.71 2.11
N VAL A 59 -3.63 -25.46 2.42
CA VAL A 59 -4.65 -25.17 3.43
C VAL A 59 -6.06 -25.16 2.83
N HIS A 60 -6.22 -24.58 1.64
CA HIS A 60 -7.54 -24.32 1.05
C HIS A 60 -7.83 -25.21 -0.17
N GLY A 61 -6.83 -25.94 -0.68
CA GLY A 61 -6.98 -26.80 -1.87
C GLY A 61 -7.51 -26.03 -3.08
N GLY A 62 -8.34 -26.71 -3.88
CA GLY A 62 -8.98 -26.11 -5.06
C GLY A 62 -10.03 -25.03 -4.78
N ALA A 63 -10.39 -24.78 -3.52
CA ALA A 63 -11.34 -23.72 -3.18
C ALA A 63 -10.79 -22.31 -3.47
N VAL A 64 -9.46 -22.15 -3.51
CA VAL A 64 -8.79 -20.87 -3.82
C VAL A 64 -9.13 -20.34 -5.23
N TRP A 65 -9.44 -21.25 -6.17
CA TRP A 65 -9.80 -20.91 -7.55
C TRP A 65 -11.28 -20.55 -7.72
N ARG A 66 -12.14 -20.90 -6.74
CA ARG A 66 -13.59 -20.72 -6.87
C ARG A 66 -13.97 -19.31 -6.46
N SER A 67 -14.35 -18.49 -7.43
CA SER A 67 -14.89 -17.15 -7.23
C SER A 67 -16.20 -17.00 -8.01
N THR A 68 -17.17 -16.35 -7.40
CA THR A 68 -18.45 -15.98 -8.04
C THR A 68 -18.33 -14.71 -8.86
N GLN A 69 -17.27 -13.91 -8.64
CA GLN A 69 -17.06 -12.59 -9.24
C GLN A 69 -15.69 -12.45 -9.94
N VAL A 70 -15.32 -13.45 -10.77
CA VAL A 70 -14.00 -13.54 -11.43
C VAL A 70 -13.63 -12.24 -12.17
N ARG A 71 -14.58 -11.61 -12.90
CA ARG A 71 -14.33 -10.35 -13.61
C ARG A 71 -13.87 -9.25 -12.68
N LEU A 72 -14.52 -9.13 -11.52
CA LEU A 72 -14.19 -8.09 -10.53
C LEU A 72 -12.84 -8.37 -9.86
N GLN A 73 -12.49 -9.66 -9.64
CA GLN A 73 -11.17 -10.08 -9.17
C GLN A 73 -10.06 -9.65 -10.15
N ILE A 74 -10.28 -9.87 -11.46
CA ILE A 74 -9.32 -9.49 -12.50
C ILE A 74 -9.17 -7.97 -12.55
N VAL A 75 -10.27 -7.21 -12.60
CA VAL A 75 -10.23 -5.74 -12.59
C VAL A 75 -9.45 -5.22 -11.38
N ARG A 76 -9.74 -5.77 -10.19
CA ARG A 76 -9.02 -5.43 -8.97
C ARG A 76 -7.52 -5.74 -9.07
N GLY A 77 -7.16 -6.89 -9.62
CA GLY A 77 -5.76 -7.27 -9.86
C GLY A 77 -5.06 -6.32 -10.83
N VAL A 78 -5.71 -5.93 -11.92
CA VAL A 78 -5.17 -4.95 -12.89
C VAL A 78 -4.98 -3.57 -12.23
N VAL A 79 -5.93 -3.11 -11.43
CA VAL A 79 -5.81 -1.85 -10.68
C VAL A 79 -4.64 -1.91 -9.69
N LEU A 80 -4.41 -3.06 -9.06
CA LEU A 80 -3.25 -3.26 -8.19
C LEU A 80 -1.93 -3.21 -8.97
N VAL A 81 -1.87 -3.81 -10.15
CA VAL A 81 -0.69 -3.73 -11.04
C VAL A 81 -0.42 -2.29 -11.44
N LEU A 82 -1.46 -1.55 -11.85
CA LEU A 82 -1.34 -0.13 -12.19
C LEU A 82 -0.80 0.67 -11.00
N SER A 83 -1.36 0.47 -9.82
CA SER A 83 -0.86 1.10 -8.58
C SER A 83 0.62 0.77 -8.35
N THR A 84 1.03 -0.49 -8.56
CA THR A 84 2.41 -0.92 -8.38
C THR A 84 3.36 -0.28 -9.40
N ILE A 85 2.98 -0.20 -10.66
CA ILE A 85 3.77 0.49 -11.70
C ILE A 85 3.97 1.95 -11.32
N LEU A 86 2.89 2.63 -10.93
CA LEU A 86 2.94 4.03 -10.51
C LEU A 86 3.76 4.23 -9.23
N ALA A 87 3.72 3.27 -8.29
CA ALA A 87 4.57 3.29 -7.10
C ALA A 87 6.05 3.20 -7.47
N ILE A 88 6.43 2.24 -8.31
CA ILE A 88 7.82 2.05 -8.75
C ILE A 88 8.32 3.31 -9.49
N LEU A 89 7.50 3.86 -10.39
CA LEU A 89 7.82 5.11 -11.10
C LEU A 89 7.95 6.30 -10.16
N SER A 90 7.21 6.32 -9.05
CA SER A 90 7.32 7.35 -8.02
C SER A 90 8.65 7.25 -7.26
N VAL A 91 8.96 6.08 -6.70
CA VAL A 91 10.19 5.89 -5.91
C VAL A 91 11.47 6.05 -6.74
N GLN A 92 11.37 5.84 -8.06
CA GLN A 92 12.46 6.11 -9.00
C GLN A 92 12.77 7.62 -9.13
N ARG A 93 11.78 8.50 -8.90
CA ARG A 93 11.84 9.93 -9.23
C ARG A 93 11.80 10.86 -8.03
N MET A 94 11.48 10.34 -6.84
CA MET A 94 11.40 11.14 -5.63
C MET A 94 11.95 10.40 -4.41
N PRO A 95 12.23 11.13 -3.29
CA PRO A 95 12.58 10.52 -2.02
C PRO A 95 11.50 9.55 -1.53
N LEU A 96 11.94 8.46 -0.90
CA LEU A 96 11.06 7.39 -0.44
C LEU A 96 10.01 7.89 0.56
N ALA A 97 10.43 8.74 1.50
CA ALA A 97 9.56 9.32 2.51
C ALA A 97 8.44 10.17 1.91
N ASP A 98 8.75 10.96 0.87
CA ASP A 98 7.78 11.83 0.18
C ASP A 98 6.71 10.96 -0.49
N PHE A 99 7.11 9.90 -1.20
CA PHE A 99 6.20 8.95 -1.83
C PHE A 99 5.29 8.28 -0.81
N VAL A 100 5.87 7.69 0.25
CA VAL A 100 5.09 6.96 1.27
C VAL A 100 4.11 7.90 1.98
N ALA A 101 4.53 9.14 2.28
CA ALA A 101 3.65 10.12 2.93
C ALA A 101 2.45 10.49 2.04
N ILE A 102 2.63 10.64 0.72
CA ILE A 102 1.52 10.88 -0.21
C ILE A 102 0.56 9.69 -0.25
N ILE A 103 1.08 8.46 -0.30
CA ILE A 103 0.25 7.25 -0.27
C ILE A 103 -0.54 7.13 1.05
N MET A 104 0.04 7.56 2.16
CA MET A 104 -0.64 7.56 3.46
C MET A 104 -1.84 8.54 3.54
N LEU A 105 -2.09 9.36 2.53
CA LEU A 105 -3.34 10.10 2.37
C LEU A 105 -4.52 9.24 1.90
N THR A 106 -4.29 8.01 1.47
CA THR A 106 -5.33 7.09 0.99
C THR A 106 -6.55 7.02 1.92
N PRO A 107 -6.43 6.85 3.26
CA PRO A 107 -7.58 6.83 4.15
C PRO A 107 -8.38 8.14 4.18
N VAL A 108 -7.69 9.27 3.98
CA VAL A 108 -8.31 10.60 3.89
C VAL A 108 -9.16 10.70 2.64
N VAL A 109 -8.61 10.28 1.49
CA VAL A 109 -9.32 10.27 0.21
C VAL A 109 -10.51 9.31 0.25
N VAL A 110 -10.36 8.12 0.86
CA VAL A 110 -11.47 7.19 1.08
C VAL A 110 -12.59 7.85 1.89
N THR A 111 -12.25 8.63 2.93
CA THR A 111 -13.26 9.37 3.72
C THR A 111 -14.02 10.39 2.88
N VAL A 112 -13.33 11.14 2.01
CA VAL A 112 -13.97 12.10 1.08
C VAL A 112 -14.91 11.37 0.12
N LEU A 113 -14.47 10.27 -0.47
CA LEU A 113 -15.29 9.48 -1.39
C LEU A 113 -16.50 8.85 -0.70
N SER A 114 -16.35 8.37 0.53
CA SER A 114 -17.47 7.89 1.34
C SER A 114 -18.52 8.96 1.55
N ALA A 115 -18.10 10.20 1.83
CA ALA A 115 -19.01 11.31 2.01
C ALA A 115 -19.72 11.71 0.72
N THR A 116 -19.03 11.72 -0.41
CA THR A 116 -19.53 12.27 -1.68
C THR A 116 -20.29 11.24 -2.51
N ILE A 117 -19.79 9.99 -2.59
CA ILE A 117 -20.37 8.94 -3.44
C ILE A 117 -21.41 8.12 -2.68
N PHE A 118 -21.11 7.77 -1.41
CA PHE A 118 -22.01 6.93 -0.61
C PHE A 118 -22.90 7.73 0.33
N ALA A 119 -22.87 9.09 0.24
CA ALA A 119 -23.64 10.00 1.09
C ALA A 119 -23.52 9.72 2.60
N GLU A 120 -22.37 9.17 3.02
CA GLU A 120 -22.10 8.92 4.43
C GLU A 120 -21.90 10.23 5.19
N ARG A 121 -22.48 10.32 6.39
CA ARG A 121 -22.33 11.52 7.24
C ARG A 121 -20.93 11.58 7.82
N VAL A 122 -20.12 12.50 7.31
CA VAL A 122 -18.77 12.81 7.82
C VAL A 122 -18.88 13.95 8.84
N SER A 123 -18.29 13.76 10.01
CA SER A 123 -18.31 14.77 11.07
C SER A 123 -17.40 15.96 10.75
N PRO A 124 -17.66 17.16 11.32
CA PRO A 124 -16.77 18.31 11.16
C PRO A 124 -15.32 18.02 11.56
N ALA A 125 -15.12 17.18 12.60
CA ALA A 125 -13.78 16.78 13.03
C ALA A 125 -13.07 15.89 11.99
N GLN A 126 -13.81 15.04 11.26
CA GLN A 126 -13.25 14.28 10.15
C GLN A 126 -12.88 15.19 8.97
N TRP A 127 -13.71 16.21 8.67
CA TRP A 127 -13.37 17.24 7.67
C TRP A 127 -12.11 18.02 8.05
N ALA A 128 -11.92 18.35 9.34
CA ALA A 128 -10.68 18.97 9.82
C ALA A 128 -9.46 18.07 9.58
N CYS A 129 -9.59 16.74 9.80
CA CYS A 129 -8.52 15.78 9.46
C CYS A 129 -8.24 15.75 7.95
N VAL A 130 -9.28 15.78 7.10
CA VAL A 130 -9.13 15.85 5.63
C VAL A 130 -8.34 17.09 5.23
N LEU A 131 -8.70 18.28 5.73
CA LEU A 131 -8.00 19.53 5.45
C LEU A 131 -6.54 19.50 5.94
N LEU A 132 -6.31 18.95 7.14
CA LEU A 132 -4.97 18.80 7.69
C LEU A 132 -4.08 17.92 6.81
N GLY A 133 -4.61 16.78 6.35
CA GLY A 133 -3.91 15.88 5.42
C GLY A 133 -3.63 16.55 4.07
N PHE A 134 -4.59 17.32 3.55
CA PHE A 134 -4.43 18.07 2.31
C PHE A 134 -3.31 19.13 2.41
N VAL A 135 -3.28 19.90 3.49
CA VAL A 135 -2.20 20.86 3.76
C VAL A 135 -0.85 20.14 3.88
N GLY A 136 -0.81 18.99 4.58
CA GLY A 136 0.38 18.16 4.67
C GLY A 136 0.90 17.71 3.31
N ALA A 137 0.00 17.26 2.41
CA ALA A 137 0.35 16.89 1.04
C ALA A 137 0.91 18.06 0.24
N LEU A 138 0.33 19.25 0.36
CA LEU A 138 0.84 20.44 -0.32
C LEU A 138 2.26 20.80 0.15
N LEU A 139 2.56 20.65 1.44
CA LEU A 139 3.90 20.88 1.98
C LEU A 139 4.91 19.85 1.51
N ILE A 140 4.51 18.60 1.29
CA ILE A 140 5.36 17.55 0.74
C ILE A 140 5.61 17.78 -0.75
N MET A 141 4.56 18.04 -1.52
CA MET A 141 4.63 18.21 -2.97
C MET A 141 5.25 19.55 -3.38
N GLN A 142 5.17 20.59 -2.52
CA GLN A 142 5.70 21.94 -2.76
C GLN A 142 5.33 22.46 -4.17
N PRO A 143 4.02 22.66 -4.50
CA PRO A 143 3.61 23.10 -5.82
C PRO A 143 4.27 24.45 -6.15
N GLY A 144 4.85 24.53 -7.37
CA GLY A 144 5.64 25.68 -7.80
C GLY A 144 7.10 25.69 -7.35
N GLY A 145 7.52 24.75 -6.51
CA GLY A 145 8.92 24.58 -6.11
C GLY A 145 9.73 23.75 -7.13
N PRO A 146 11.06 23.70 -6.98
CA PRO A 146 11.95 23.02 -7.92
C PRO A 146 11.73 21.51 -8.02
N ARG A 147 11.04 20.91 -7.05
CA ARG A 147 10.69 19.48 -7.04
C ARG A 147 9.31 19.19 -7.66
N PHE A 148 8.50 20.22 -7.88
CA PHE A 148 7.17 20.07 -8.45
C PHE A 148 7.26 19.95 -9.97
N GLY A 149 6.76 18.85 -10.49
CA GLY A 149 6.75 18.59 -11.92
C GLY A 149 5.79 17.45 -12.27
N TRP A 150 5.76 17.06 -13.53
CA TRP A 150 4.90 15.98 -14.01
C TRP A 150 5.10 14.66 -13.23
N ALA A 151 6.29 14.42 -12.66
CA ALA A 151 6.59 13.25 -11.85
C ALA A 151 5.69 13.12 -10.58
N THR A 152 5.15 14.24 -10.09
CA THR A 152 4.20 14.25 -8.95
C THR A 152 2.86 13.59 -9.29
N LEU A 153 2.55 13.43 -10.58
CA LEU A 153 1.36 12.70 -11.01
C LEU A 153 1.44 11.20 -10.72
N PHE A 154 2.63 10.61 -10.64
CA PHE A 154 2.77 9.18 -10.35
C PHE A 154 2.28 8.79 -8.95
N PRO A 155 2.72 9.43 -7.85
CA PRO A 155 2.20 9.09 -6.52
C PRO A 155 0.71 9.42 -6.37
N LEU A 156 0.21 10.48 -7.00
CA LEU A 156 -1.22 10.79 -7.00
C LEU A 156 -2.02 9.73 -7.75
N GLY A 157 -1.56 9.30 -8.92
CA GLY A 157 -2.17 8.20 -9.67
C GLY A 157 -2.08 6.87 -8.91
N CYS A 158 -0.95 6.59 -8.25
CA CYS A 158 -0.78 5.44 -7.37
C CYS A 158 -1.80 5.45 -6.23
N MET A 159 -1.96 6.58 -5.56
CA MET A 159 -2.95 6.78 -4.50
C MET A 159 -4.38 6.55 -5.02
N ALA A 160 -4.74 7.12 -6.16
CA ALA A 160 -6.06 6.93 -6.76
C ALA A 160 -6.32 5.45 -7.11
N ALA A 161 -5.33 4.75 -7.68
CA ALA A 161 -5.42 3.32 -7.95
C ALA A 161 -5.51 2.50 -6.66
N ALA A 162 -4.74 2.85 -5.61
CA ALA A 162 -4.81 2.20 -4.30
C ALA A 162 -6.19 2.36 -3.65
N VAL A 163 -6.81 3.54 -3.75
CA VAL A 163 -8.20 3.78 -3.32
C VAL A 163 -9.16 2.87 -4.06
N GLY A 164 -9.09 2.83 -5.39
CA GLY A 164 -9.91 1.93 -6.22
C GLY A 164 -9.75 0.46 -5.84
N TYR A 165 -8.50 0.01 -5.65
CA TYR A 165 -8.18 -1.33 -5.18
C TYR A 165 -8.79 -1.64 -3.81
N GLN A 166 -8.75 -0.69 -2.86
CA GLN A 166 -9.33 -0.86 -1.54
C GLN A 166 -10.86 -0.94 -1.58
N MET A 167 -11.51 -0.11 -2.41
CA MET A 167 -12.97 -0.13 -2.59
C MET A 167 -13.43 -1.46 -3.19
N LEU A 168 -12.76 -1.95 -4.24
CA LEU A 168 -13.04 -3.26 -4.85
C LEU A 168 -12.78 -4.39 -3.84
N SER A 169 -11.71 -4.29 -3.04
CA SER A 169 -11.39 -5.27 -2.00
C SER A 169 -12.45 -5.32 -0.90
N SER A 170 -12.94 -4.15 -0.47
CA SER A 170 -14.02 -4.06 0.51
C SER A 170 -15.34 -4.66 -0.01
N HIS A 171 -15.64 -4.46 -1.30
CA HIS A 171 -16.82 -5.05 -1.92
C HIS A 171 -16.70 -6.60 -1.99
N LEU A 172 -15.60 -7.10 -2.55
CA LEU A 172 -15.34 -8.54 -2.69
C LEU A 172 -15.23 -9.26 -1.35
N GLY A 173 -14.67 -8.61 -0.33
CA GLY A 173 -14.51 -9.18 1.01
C GLY A 173 -15.82 -9.49 1.72
N LYS A 174 -16.97 -9.02 1.20
CA LYS A 174 -18.31 -9.33 1.73
C LYS A 174 -18.84 -10.68 1.22
N THR A 175 -18.38 -11.15 0.07
CA THR A 175 -18.93 -12.29 -0.65
C THR A 175 -17.90 -13.38 -0.95
N GLU A 176 -16.63 -13.05 -0.96
CA GLU A 176 -15.54 -13.91 -1.39
C GLU A 176 -14.60 -14.29 -0.23
N ASN A 177 -13.97 -15.47 -0.33
CA ASN A 177 -12.95 -15.87 0.63
C ASN A 177 -11.70 -14.97 0.49
N PRO A 178 -11.15 -14.42 1.58
CA PRO A 178 -9.94 -13.59 1.54
C PRO A 178 -8.74 -14.27 0.86
N ALA A 179 -8.59 -15.61 1.02
CA ALA A 179 -7.54 -16.37 0.35
C ALA A 179 -7.71 -16.34 -1.17
N THR A 180 -8.94 -16.50 -1.68
CA THR A 180 -9.28 -16.39 -3.10
C THR A 180 -8.98 -14.97 -3.62
N VAL A 181 -9.42 -13.96 -2.88
CA VAL A 181 -9.20 -12.55 -3.22
C VAL A 181 -7.70 -12.24 -3.34
N HIS A 182 -6.89 -12.70 -2.39
CA HIS A 182 -5.43 -12.52 -2.42
C HIS A 182 -4.79 -13.29 -3.60
N PHE A 183 -5.16 -14.56 -3.76
CA PHE A 183 -4.64 -15.44 -4.82
C PHE A 183 -4.85 -14.84 -6.22
N TYR A 184 -6.09 -14.42 -6.54
CA TYR A 184 -6.39 -13.78 -7.82
C TYR A 184 -5.56 -12.52 -8.07
N SER A 185 -5.30 -11.70 -7.06
CA SER A 185 -4.49 -10.49 -7.22
C SER A 185 -3.05 -10.79 -7.60
N MET A 186 -2.43 -11.77 -6.93
CA MET A 186 -1.04 -12.14 -7.19
C MET A 186 -0.89 -12.76 -8.58
N TRP A 187 -1.79 -13.67 -8.96
CA TRP A 187 -1.76 -14.29 -10.29
C TRP A 187 -2.14 -13.32 -11.41
N THR A 188 -3.09 -12.43 -11.19
CA THR A 188 -3.36 -11.36 -12.18
C THR A 188 -2.13 -10.49 -12.37
N GLY A 189 -1.43 -10.13 -11.30
CA GLY A 189 -0.19 -9.39 -11.38
C GLY A 189 0.91 -10.13 -12.13
N ALA A 190 1.10 -11.42 -11.85
CA ALA A 190 2.07 -12.26 -12.55
C ALA A 190 1.73 -12.40 -14.04
N LEU A 191 0.46 -12.62 -14.40
CA LEU A 191 0.00 -12.73 -15.78
C LEU A 191 0.18 -11.41 -16.55
N VAL A 192 -0.27 -10.29 -15.99
CA VAL A 192 -0.09 -8.97 -16.61
C VAL A 192 1.40 -8.66 -16.76
N GLY A 193 2.21 -8.93 -15.73
CA GLY A 193 3.65 -8.78 -15.78
C GLY A 193 4.28 -9.63 -16.90
N THR A 194 3.84 -10.89 -17.07
CA THR A 194 4.32 -11.77 -18.13
C THR A 194 3.97 -11.23 -19.52
N LEU A 195 2.75 -10.69 -19.68
CA LEU A 195 2.33 -10.08 -20.94
C LEU A 195 3.15 -8.83 -21.28
N LEU A 196 3.51 -8.03 -20.28
CA LEU A 196 4.28 -6.80 -20.43
C LEU A 196 5.79 -7.02 -20.51
N LEU A 197 6.28 -8.19 -20.11
CA LEU A 197 7.71 -8.51 -20.01
C LEU A 197 8.51 -8.28 -21.32
N PRO A 198 7.99 -8.59 -22.52
CA PRO A 198 8.75 -8.40 -23.75
C PRO A 198 9.19 -6.94 -24.01
N TRP A 199 8.45 -5.97 -23.47
CA TRP A 199 8.78 -4.54 -23.58
C TRP A 199 9.74 -4.02 -22.52
N GLY A 200 10.11 -4.86 -21.53
CA GLY A 200 10.93 -4.44 -20.40
C GLY A 200 11.93 -5.51 -19.96
N TRP A 201 12.31 -6.44 -20.82
CA TRP A 201 13.33 -7.43 -20.47
C TRP A 201 14.72 -6.84 -20.66
N SER A 202 15.63 -7.11 -19.72
CA SER A 202 17.04 -6.82 -19.84
C SER A 202 17.88 -7.93 -19.21
N THR A 203 19.15 -8.04 -19.64
CA THR A 203 20.08 -9.07 -19.21
C THR A 203 21.33 -8.45 -18.59
N GLY A 204 22.21 -9.27 -18.03
CA GLY A 204 23.49 -8.80 -17.47
C GLY A 204 23.41 -8.25 -16.04
N HIS A 205 22.33 -8.52 -15.33
CA HIS A 205 22.17 -8.08 -13.93
C HIS A 205 22.97 -8.97 -12.98
N SER A 206 23.56 -8.34 -11.95
CA SER A 206 24.32 -9.03 -10.92
C SER A 206 23.41 -9.95 -10.06
N THR A 207 24.05 -10.94 -9.41
CA THR A 207 23.35 -11.84 -8.47
C THR A 207 22.64 -11.06 -7.34
N LEU A 208 23.23 -9.96 -6.89
CA LEU A 208 22.60 -9.09 -5.88
C LEU A 208 21.27 -8.50 -6.38
N VAL A 209 21.22 -8.03 -7.61
CA VAL A 209 20.00 -7.46 -8.20
C VAL A 209 18.90 -8.51 -8.32
N TRP A 210 19.22 -9.72 -8.76
CA TRP A 210 18.28 -10.84 -8.79
C TRP A 210 17.78 -11.20 -7.40
N PHE A 211 18.69 -11.27 -6.42
CA PHE A 211 18.31 -11.51 -5.03
C PHE A 211 17.36 -10.45 -4.49
N LEU A 212 17.65 -9.16 -4.75
CA LEU A 212 16.77 -8.06 -4.32
C LEU A 212 15.41 -8.13 -4.98
N MET A 213 15.30 -8.45 -6.27
CA MET A 213 14.02 -8.63 -6.96
C MET A 213 13.18 -9.76 -6.35
N LEU A 214 13.80 -10.89 -6.00
CA LEU A 214 13.11 -11.99 -5.31
C LEU A 214 12.68 -11.56 -3.91
N MET A 215 13.54 -10.84 -3.18
CA MET A 215 13.21 -10.31 -1.85
C MET A 215 12.06 -9.30 -1.89
N MET A 216 11.93 -8.48 -2.94
CA MET A 216 10.75 -7.63 -3.14
C MET A 216 9.47 -8.45 -3.19
N GLY A 217 9.47 -9.58 -3.88
CA GLY A 217 8.32 -10.50 -3.91
C GLY A 217 8.06 -11.13 -2.54
N ALA A 218 9.08 -11.63 -1.88
CA ALA A 218 8.97 -12.28 -0.57
C ALA A 218 8.47 -11.31 0.52
N THR A 219 9.08 -10.12 0.62
CA THR A 219 8.66 -9.09 1.59
C THR A 219 7.23 -8.61 1.33
N GLY A 220 6.85 -8.47 0.05
CA GLY A 220 5.48 -8.14 -0.34
C GLY A 220 4.48 -9.23 0.08
N ALA A 221 4.77 -10.51 -0.20
CA ALA A 221 3.91 -11.62 0.20
C ALA A 221 3.75 -11.70 1.72
N ILE A 222 4.86 -11.65 2.46
CA ILE A 222 4.85 -11.72 3.93
C ILE A 222 4.18 -10.48 4.52
N GLY A 223 4.46 -9.27 4.01
CA GLY A 223 3.85 -8.04 4.47
C GLY A 223 2.34 -8.04 4.33
N HIS A 224 1.81 -8.44 3.17
CA HIS A 224 0.37 -8.59 2.96
C HIS A 224 -0.25 -9.66 3.85
N PHE A 225 0.44 -10.78 4.07
CA PHE A 225 -0.01 -11.83 4.97
C PHE A 225 -0.09 -11.35 6.42
N LEU A 226 0.95 -10.68 6.93
CA LEU A 226 0.96 -10.10 8.28
C LEU A 226 -0.13 -9.04 8.45
N LEU A 227 -0.35 -8.20 7.44
CA LEU A 227 -1.41 -7.20 7.47
C LEU A 227 -2.81 -7.86 7.50
N ALA A 228 -3.01 -8.93 6.74
CA ALA A 228 -4.25 -9.71 6.80
C ALA A 228 -4.46 -10.33 8.20
N LEU A 229 -3.41 -10.87 8.82
CA LEU A 229 -3.44 -11.38 10.19
C LEU A 229 -3.76 -10.28 11.22
N ALA A 230 -3.26 -9.06 11.01
CA ALA A 230 -3.58 -7.92 11.86
C ALA A 230 -5.08 -7.60 11.80
N TYR A 231 -5.66 -7.49 10.59
CA TYR A 231 -7.09 -7.20 10.39
C TYR A 231 -8.03 -8.32 10.87
N GLN A 232 -7.58 -9.57 10.89
CA GLN A 232 -8.34 -10.68 11.49
C GLN A 232 -8.45 -10.56 13.02
N ARG A 233 -7.47 -9.92 13.68
CA ARG A 233 -7.37 -9.83 15.15
C ARG A 233 -7.86 -8.52 15.73
N ALA A 234 -7.89 -7.45 14.94
CA ALA A 234 -8.36 -6.14 15.38
C ALA A 234 -9.05 -5.38 14.25
N PRO A 235 -10.04 -4.54 14.55
CA PRO A 235 -10.72 -3.73 13.54
C PRO A 235 -9.76 -2.70 12.92
N ALA A 236 -10.07 -2.27 11.69
CA ALA A 236 -9.28 -1.29 10.95
C ALA A 236 -9.03 0.01 11.74
N THR A 237 -10.01 0.43 12.56
CA THR A 237 -9.90 1.61 13.43
C THR A 237 -8.78 1.53 14.47
N VAL A 238 -8.35 0.30 14.83
CA VAL A 238 -7.20 0.06 15.73
C VAL A 238 -5.90 -0.02 14.92
N ILE A 239 -5.93 -0.65 13.73
CA ILE A 239 -4.73 -0.95 12.94
C ILE A 239 -4.23 0.28 12.18
N VAL A 240 -5.13 1.03 11.53
CA VAL A 240 -4.78 2.15 10.62
C VAL A 240 -3.82 3.18 11.23
N PRO A 241 -3.95 3.62 12.51
CA PRO A 241 -2.99 4.55 13.09
C PRO A 241 -1.54 4.04 13.07
N TYR A 242 -1.35 2.73 13.25
CA TYR A 242 -0.01 2.13 13.26
C TYR A 242 0.57 1.93 11.87
N MET A 243 -0.25 1.94 10.82
CA MET A 243 0.24 1.89 9.44
C MET A 243 1.05 3.14 9.06
N TYR A 244 0.84 4.27 9.74
CA TYR A 244 1.68 5.46 9.56
C TYR A 244 3.14 5.27 9.99
N SER A 245 3.45 4.20 10.74
CA SER A 245 4.84 3.82 11.03
C SER A 245 5.65 3.53 9.77
N GLN A 246 5.00 3.17 8.64
CA GLN A 246 5.68 2.98 7.36
C GLN A 246 6.41 4.26 6.91
N VAL A 247 5.85 5.45 7.18
CA VAL A 247 6.53 6.72 6.86
C VAL A 247 7.82 6.85 7.67
N GLY A 248 7.81 6.50 8.96
CA GLY A 248 9.00 6.50 9.79
C GLY A 248 10.08 5.56 9.26
N PHE A 249 9.72 4.32 8.89
CA PHE A 249 10.64 3.37 8.28
C PHE A 249 11.15 3.87 6.91
N ALA A 250 10.30 4.50 6.10
CA ALA A 250 10.70 5.08 4.82
C ALA A 250 11.71 6.23 4.98
N VAL A 251 11.57 7.06 6.01
CA VAL A 251 12.57 8.10 6.36
C VAL A 251 13.89 7.46 6.74
N VAL A 252 13.87 6.45 7.63
CA VAL A 252 15.09 5.75 8.07
C VAL A 252 15.80 5.08 6.90
N PHE A 253 15.07 4.33 6.08
CA PHE A 253 15.66 3.67 4.90
C PHE A 253 16.09 4.66 3.82
N GLY A 254 15.32 5.72 3.58
CA GLY A 254 15.69 6.80 2.66
C GLY A 254 17.02 7.43 3.05
N TRP A 255 17.20 7.72 4.34
CA TRP A 255 18.44 8.28 4.85
C TRP A 255 19.60 7.28 4.81
N THR A 256 19.42 6.08 5.35
CA THR A 256 20.53 5.11 5.50
C THR A 256 21.00 4.52 4.18
N VAL A 257 20.11 4.33 3.20
CA VAL A 257 20.41 3.68 1.90
C VAL A 257 20.70 4.69 0.80
N PHE A 258 20.01 5.83 0.79
CA PHE A 258 20.10 6.82 -0.30
C PHE A 258 20.67 8.17 0.13
N GLY A 259 20.85 8.41 1.44
CA GLY A 259 21.23 9.72 1.96
C GLY A 259 20.09 10.77 1.89
N ASP A 260 18.89 10.36 1.57
CA ASP A 260 17.71 11.24 1.40
C ASP A 260 17.15 11.63 2.77
N LEU A 261 17.41 12.84 3.25
CA LEU A 261 16.72 13.40 4.41
C LEU A 261 15.61 14.35 3.96
N PRO A 262 14.41 14.25 4.57
CA PRO A 262 13.32 15.16 4.27
C PRO A 262 13.72 16.60 4.66
N GLY A 263 13.49 17.56 3.75
CA GLY A 263 13.62 18.97 4.07
C GLY A 263 12.61 19.38 5.16
N GLN A 264 12.85 20.51 5.83
CA GLN A 264 12.02 20.95 6.97
C GLN A 264 10.52 21.04 6.64
N TRP A 265 10.15 21.57 5.48
CA TRP A 265 8.74 21.67 5.05
C TRP A 265 8.14 20.30 4.75
N VAL A 266 8.90 19.38 4.17
CA VAL A 266 8.49 18.00 3.94
C VAL A 266 8.30 17.28 5.29
N ALA A 267 9.20 17.47 6.25
CA ALA A 267 9.08 16.90 7.60
C ALA A 267 7.81 17.39 8.32
N VAL A 268 7.50 18.70 8.22
CA VAL A 268 6.25 19.26 8.73
C VAL A 268 5.05 18.62 8.02
N GLY A 269 5.08 18.53 6.68
CA GLY A 269 4.03 17.89 5.90
C GLY A 269 3.79 16.44 6.26
N ILE A 270 4.85 15.65 6.46
CA ILE A 270 4.77 14.26 6.97
C ILE A 270 4.07 14.23 8.33
N GLY A 271 4.45 15.11 9.26
CA GLY A 271 3.82 15.23 10.57
C GLY A 271 2.31 15.51 10.47
N LEU A 272 1.90 16.43 9.59
CA LEU A 272 0.49 16.75 9.37
C LEU A 272 -0.29 15.56 8.75
N VAL A 273 0.31 14.82 7.81
CA VAL A 273 -0.32 13.61 7.23
C VAL A 273 -0.53 12.54 8.29
N ILE A 274 0.46 12.30 9.15
CA ILE A 274 0.35 11.35 10.27
C ILE A 274 -0.76 11.79 11.23
N LEU A 275 -0.78 13.06 11.64
CA LEU A 275 -1.81 13.60 12.53
C LEU A 275 -3.21 13.51 11.92
N SER A 276 -3.35 13.82 10.63
CA SER A 276 -4.59 13.65 9.87
C SER A 276 -5.10 12.20 9.91
N GLY A 277 -4.24 11.25 9.61
CA GLY A 277 -4.62 9.83 9.56
C GLY A 277 -4.95 9.25 10.95
N VAL A 278 -4.14 9.55 11.95
CA VAL A 278 -4.39 9.14 13.34
C VAL A 278 -5.68 9.78 13.86
N GLY A 279 -5.88 11.08 13.59
CA GLY A 279 -7.09 11.81 13.98
C GLY A 279 -8.34 11.21 13.32
N ASN A 280 -8.29 10.90 12.02
CA ASN A 280 -9.40 10.27 11.30
C ASN A 280 -9.73 8.88 11.87
N ALA A 281 -8.71 8.05 12.11
CA ALA A 281 -8.89 6.72 12.71
C ALA A 281 -9.50 6.80 14.13
N TRP A 282 -9.10 7.80 14.93
CA TRP A 282 -9.68 8.02 16.24
C TRP A 282 -11.15 8.44 16.20
N GLN A 283 -11.54 9.30 15.23
CA GLN A 283 -12.94 9.66 15.01
C GLN A 283 -13.79 8.44 14.59
N LEU A 284 -13.27 7.57 13.73
CA LEU A 284 -13.95 6.33 13.35
C LEU A 284 -14.14 5.41 14.55
N ARG A 285 -13.14 5.31 15.44
CA ARG A 285 -13.23 4.54 16.68
C ARG A 285 -14.32 5.08 17.61
N ARG A 286 -14.43 6.42 17.76
CA ARG A 286 -15.47 7.04 18.58
C ARG A 286 -16.88 6.77 18.06
N LYS A 287 -17.08 6.75 16.74
CA LYS A 287 -18.38 6.41 16.12
C LYS A 287 -18.75 4.93 16.28
N ALA A 288 -17.77 4.03 16.38
CA ALA A 288 -18.00 2.60 16.55
C ALA A 288 -18.33 2.19 18.00
N LEU A 289 -18.09 3.06 18.99
CA LEU A 289 -18.48 2.82 20.37
C LEU A 289 -19.95 3.21 20.56
N PRO A 290 -20.82 2.33 21.15
CA PRO A 290 -22.19 2.68 21.46
C PRO A 290 -22.20 3.89 22.38
N ALA A 291 -23.11 4.85 22.15
CA ALA A 291 -23.35 5.93 23.08
C ALA A 291 -23.73 5.31 24.44
N ARG A 292 -22.96 5.62 25.47
CA ARG A 292 -23.28 5.25 26.85
C ARG A 292 -24.48 6.07 27.34
#